data_34a3262eaca45cd131bfb0d5c56f28f9
#
_entry.id   34a3262eaca45cd131bfb0d5c56f28f9
#
_cell.length_a   1.000
_cell.length_b   1.000
_cell.length_c   1.000
_cell.angle_alpha   90.00
_cell.angle_beta   90.00
_cell.angle_gamma   90.00
#
_symmetry.space_group_name_H-M   'P 1'
#
loop_
_entity.id
_entity.type
_entity.pdbx_description
1 polymer ?
#
loop_
_entity_poly.entity_id
_entity_poly.type
_entity_poly.pdbx_seq_one_letter_code
_entity_poly.pdbx_strand_id
1 'polypeptide(L)'
;MAKRKTTVLTPEERLEVNRLHELSRLTEDFKHVPDNPTYTFSIGDKVRYGAFKEVVVEDFFLDFKVYLLKCKRQLTESQILSQQRFDDTSAVETCYIMASWQDVRPLTMQDTAFAENRDLRISYVNSTVNSLMHYHYHFGIDFNPDYQRGIVWTAKDKELLLDSIFKNADIGKFVLVHLSDNEWAKRNVGYEILDGKQRLLTLLEFYENRFPYHGMFYNDLSMSDRRAFNEHPVVVGQIRDDFASKAEFKKMVLRCFLMLNRGGRAMDKEHLDAVEHKLKTLEEGCE
;
A
#
# COMPACT_ATOMS: atom_id res chain seq x y z
N MET A 1 28.89 34.69 37.97
CA MET A 1 28.11 34.00 36.90
C MET A 1 26.96 34.92 36.50
N ALA A 2 27.06 35.56 35.33
CA ALA A 2 25.98 36.41 34.82
C ALA A 2 24.82 35.54 34.33
N LYS A 3 23.64 35.71 34.96
CA LYS A 3 22.39 35.08 34.44
C LYS A 3 22.13 35.65 33.04
N ARG A 4 22.22 34.83 32.00
CA ARG A 4 21.70 35.16 30.66
C ARG A 4 20.22 35.52 30.83
N LYS A 5 19.86 36.78 30.63
CA LYS A 5 18.48 37.21 30.48
C LYS A 5 17.95 36.52 29.19
N THR A 6 17.12 35.56 29.33
CA THR A 6 16.35 35.00 28.18
C THR A 6 15.40 36.12 27.76
N THR A 7 15.67 36.75 26.64
CA THR A 7 14.77 37.78 26.08
C THR A 7 13.52 37.03 25.59
N VAL A 8 12.38 37.36 26.17
CA VAL A 8 11.09 36.82 25.78
C VAL A 8 10.63 37.55 24.52
N LEU A 9 10.44 36.84 23.43
CA LEU A 9 9.97 37.41 22.17
C LEU A 9 8.48 37.73 22.26
N THR A 10 8.08 38.88 21.74
CA THR A 10 6.66 39.21 21.53
C THR A 10 6.02 38.27 20.53
N PRO A 11 4.67 38.18 20.48
CA PRO A 11 3.99 37.38 19.46
C PRO A 11 4.37 37.73 18.01
N GLU A 12 4.62 39.01 17.73
CA GLU A 12 5.04 39.50 16.43
C GLU A 12 6.48 39.06 16.10
N GLU A 13 7.39 39.17 17.05
CA GLU A 13 8.78 38.74 16.91
C GLU A 13 8.83 37.20 16.70
N ARG A 14 8.01 36.42 17.41
CA ARG A 14 7.90 34.97 17.21
C ARG A 14 7.41 34.63 15.82
N LEU A 15 6.39 35.34 15.31
CA LEU A 15 5.87 35.18 13.98
C LEU A 15 6.94 35.45 12.91
N GLU A 16 7.74 36.52 13.07
CA GLU A 16 8.82 36.84 12.13
C GLU A 16 9.96 35.81 12.19
N VAL A 17 10.33 35.34 13.38
CA VAL A 17 11.29 34.23 13.53
C VAL A 17 10.80 32.97 12.83
N ASN A 18 9.51 32.61 12.96
CA ASN A 18 8.91 31.47 12.25
C ASN A 18 8.94 31.70 10.73
N ARG A 19 8.61 32.91 10.25
CA ARG A 19 8.70 33.25 8.84
C ARG A 19 10.11 33.08 8.29
N LEU A 20 11.12 33.59 8.95
CA LEU A 20 12.52 33.45 8.55
C LEU A 20 12.98 31.97 8.58
N HIS A 21 12.50 31.19 9.54
CA HIS A 21 12.77 29.77 9.62
C HIS A 21 12.16 29.02 8.41
N GLU A 22 10.91 29.30 8.07
CA GLU A 22 10.30 28.69 6.88
C GLU A 22 11.04 29.08 5.59
N LEU A 23 11.41 30.36 5.45
CA LEU A 23 12.20 30.83 4.30
C LEU A 23 13.57 30.15 4.19
N SER A 24 14.21 29.84 5.33
CA SER A 24 15.50 29.12 5.34
C SER A 24 15.40 27.67 4.85
N ARG A 25 14.19 27.13 4.76
CA ARG A 25 13.91 25.78 4.22
C ARG A 25 13.75 25.74 2.70
N LEU A 26 13.82 26.88 2.01
CA LEU A 26 13.86 26.94 0.56
C LEU A 26 15.16 26.30 0.06
N THR A 27 15.06 25.01 -0.25
CA THR A 27 16.17 24.17 -0.69
C THR A 27 15.90 23.61 -2.08
N GLU A 28 16.92 23.02 -2.68
CA GLU A 28 16.78 22.37 -3.98
C GLU A 28 15.74 21.22 -4.02
N ASP A 29 15.36 20.68 -2.86
CA ASP A 29 14.36 19.60 -2.76
C ASP A 29 12.99 19.99 -3.35
N PHE A 30 12.64 21.29 -3.33
CA PHE A 30 11.40 21.78 -3.95
C PHE A 30 11.47 21.87 -5.48
N LYS A 31 12.66 21.82 -6.09
CA LYS A 31 12.81 21.90 -7.56
C LYS A 31 12.29 20.68 -8.32
N HIS A 32 12.07 19.57 -7.62
CA HIS A 32 11.56 18.33 -8.23
C HIS A 32 10.04 18.30 -8.41
N VAL A 33 9.35 19.37 -8.05
CA VAL A 33 7.91 19.47 -8.24
C VAL A 33 7.60 19.66 -9.75
N PRO A 34 6.70 18.83 -10.35
CA PRO A 34 6.36 18.94 -11.76
C PRO A 34 5.84 20.33 -12.15
N ASP A 35 6.08 20.72 -13.40
CA ASP A 35 5.47 21.92 -13.97
C ASP A 35 3.95 21.73 -14.17
N ASN A 36 3.22 22.80 -14.46
CA ASN A 36 1.77 22.84 -14.60
C ASN A 36 0.99 22.55 -13.31
N PRO A 37 0.89 23.53 -12.39
CA PRO A 37 -0.05 23.42 -11.29
C PRO A 37 -1.48 23.39 -11.81
N THR A 38 -2.32 22.52 -11.25
CA THR A 38 -3.75 22.48 -11.59
C THR A 38 -4.45 23.79 -11.20
N TYR A 39 -3.94 24.44 -10.16
CA TYR A 39 -4.45 25.70 -9.63
C TYR A 39 -3.31 26.69 -9.39
N THR A 40 -3.57 27.96 -9.69
CA THR A 40 -2.67 29.08 -9.37
C THR A 40 -3.38 30.04 -8.45
N PHE A 41 -2.66 30.60 -7.48
CA PHE A 41 -3.19 31.51 -6.47
C PHE A 41 -2.33 32.77 -6.41
N SER A 42 -2.99 33.89 -6.12
CA SER A 42 -2.35 35.21 -5.93
C SER A 42 -2.11 35.47 -4.44
N ILE A 43 -1.20 36.39 -4.12
CA ILE A 43 -1.00 36.86 -2.76
C ILE A 43 -2.32 37.44 -2.23
N GLY A 44 -2.69 37.03 -1.01
CA GLY A 44 -3.94 37.39 -0.36
C GLY A 44 -5.08 36.40 -0.59
N ASP A 45 -4.94 35.47 -1.53
CA ASP A 45 -5.96 34.44 -1.75
C ASP A 45 -6.10 33.54 -0.53
N LYS A 46 -7.35 33.15 -0.25
CA LYS A 46 -7.66 32.14 0.76
C LYS A 46 -7.72 30.77 0.12
N VAL A 47 -6.96 29.85 0.68
CA VAL A 47 -6.74 28.50 0.13
C VAL A 47 -6.80 27.43 1.22
N ARG A 48 -6.82 26.15 0.84
CA ARG A 48 -6.68 24.99 1.71
C ARG A 48 -5.29 24.39 1.58
N TYR A 49 -4.72 23.93 2.69
CA TYR A 49 -3.48 23.19 2.73
C TYR A 49 -3.50 22.11 3.82
N GLY A 50 -3.45 20.86 3.44
CA GLY A 50 -3.53 19.72 4.36
C GLY A 50 -4.76 19.80 5.28
N ALA A 51 -4.54 19.73 6.59
CA ALA A 51 -5.59 19.86 7.60
C ALA A 51 -6.09 21.30 7.82
N PHE A 52 -5.39 22.30 7.29
CA PHE A 52 -5.77 23.72 7.41
C PHE A 52 -6.86 24.04 6.36
N LYS A 53 -8.07 24.27 6.83
CA LYS A 53 -9.24 24.51 5.97
C LYS A 53 -9.24 25.89 5.31
N GLU A 54 -8.56 26.88 5.93
CA GLU A 54 -8.47 28.23 5.42
C GLU A 54 -7.11 28.82 5.82
N VAL A 55 -6.28 29.09 4.85
CA VAL A 55 -4.98 29.76 4.99
C VAL A 55 -4.87 30.84 3.94
N VAL A 56 -4.01 31.82 4.15
CA VAL A 56 -3.80 32.94 3.24
C VAL A 56 -2.46 32.79 2.54
N VAL A 57 -2.45 32.95 1.24
CA VAL A 57 -1.21 33.05 0.46
C VAL A 57 -0.52 34.37 0.78
N GLU A 58 0.66 34.30 1.37
CA GLU A 58 1.47 35.47 1.73
C GLU A 58 2.51 35.78 0.68
N ASP A 59 3.09 34.75 0.07
CA ASP A 59 4.10 34.90 -0.98
C ASP A 59 4.15 33.65 -1.88
N PHE A 60 4.81 33.78 -3.05
CA PHE A 60 5.05 32.69 -3.97
C PHE A 60 6.46 32.75 -4.56
N PHE A 61 7.22 31.68 -4.36
CA PHE A 61 8.60 31.54 -4.85
C PHE A 61 8.62 30.70 -6.12
N LEU A 62 8.59 31.35 -7.28
CA LEU A 62 8.46 30.72 -8.59
C LEU A 62 9.54 29.67 -8.85
N ASP A 63 10.80 29.99 -8.55
CA ASP A 63 11.96 29.11 -8.78
C ASP A 63 11.87 27.80 -8.00
N PHE A 64 11.18 27.82 -6.86
CA PHE A 64 10.98 26.68 -5.98
C PHE A 64 9.58 26.08 -6.07
N LYS A 65 8.67 26.72 -6.81
CA LYS A 65 7.26 26.29 -6.96
C LYS A 65 6.56 26.11 -5.60
N VAL A 66 6.76 27.07 -4.70
CA VAL A 66 6.33 27.01 -3.30
C VAL A 66 5.59 28.29 -2.93
N TYR A 67 4.47 28.12 -2.23
CA TYR A 67 3.77 29.19 -1.54
C TYR A 67 4.24 29.33 -0.10
N LEU A 68 4.37 30.56 0.39
CA LEU A 68 4.39 30.86 1.81
C LEU A 68 2.97 31.14 2.26
N LEU A 69 2.47 30.29 3.13
CA LEU A 69 1.09 30.37 3.63
C LEU A 69 1.09 30.87 5.06
N LYS A 70 0.18 31.81 5.36
CA LYS A 70 -0.12 32.26 6.71
C LYS A 70 -1.32 31.55 7.26
N CYS A 71 -1.17 30.84 8.35
CA CYS A 71 -2.21 30.00 8.94
C CYS A 71 -2.37 30.23 10.44
N LYS A 72 -3.47 29.71 10.97
CA LYS A 72 -3.74 29.63 12.42
C LYS A 72 -3.73 28.16 12.82
N ARG A 73 -2.91 27.80 13.80
CA ARG A 73 -2.89 26.45 14.35
C ARG A 73 -3.35 26.42 15.80
N GLN A 74 -4.03 25.37 16.19
CA GLN A 74 -4.32 25.07 17.57
C GLN A 74 -3.04 24.61 18.27
N LEU A 75 -2.81 25.12 19.45
CA LEU A 75 -1.68 24.72 20.29
C LEU A 75 -2.09 23.52 21.15
N THR A 76 -1.16 22.62 21.37
CA THR A 76 -1.32 21.52 22.33
C THR A 76 -1.25 22.07 23.77
N GLU A 77 -1.82 21.35 24.74
CA GLU A 77 -1.77 21.74 26.16
C GLU A 77 -0.34 22.01 26.63
N SER A 78 0.64 21.20 26.23
CA SER A 78 2.04 21.40 26.58
C SER A 78 2.64 22.68 25.97
N GLN A 79 2.20 23.05 24.77
CA GLN A 79 2.61 24.30 24.12
C GLN A 79 1.99 25.51 24.79
N ILE A 80 0.68 25.44 25.14
CA ILE A 80 0.00 26.48 25.90
C ILE A 80 0.67 26.68 27.27
N LEU A 81 0.96 25.62 27.99
CA LEU A 81 1.66 25.67 29.28
C LEU A 81 3.07 26.29 29.17
N SER A 82 3.77 26.01 28.07
CA SER A 82 5.07 26.63 27.83
C SER A 82 4.96 28.12 27.52
N GLN A 83 3.88 28.54 26.84
CA GLN A 83 3.62 29.96 26.54
C GLN A 83 3.09 30.75 27.75
N GLN A 84 2.32 30.11 28.67
CA GLN A 84 1.85 30.74 29.91
C GLN A 84 2.98 31.31 30.78
N ARG A 85 4.19 30.78 30.65
CA ARG A 85 5.40 31.38 31.29
C ARG A 85 5.75 32.74 30.73
N PHE A 86 5.10 33.18 29.67
CA PHE A 86 5.37 34.45 28.96
C PHE A 86 4.08 35.30 28.83
N ASP A 87 3.12 35.10 29.73
CA ASP A 87 1.84 35.84 29.78
C ASP A 87 0.97 35.72 28.53
N ASP A 88 1.21 34.71 27.66
CA ASP A 88 0.41 34.43 26.47
C ASP A 88 -0.49 33.21 26.72
N THR A 89 -1.77 33.44 26.85
CA THR A 89 -2.80 32.38 27.10
C THR A 89 -3.54 32.00 25.85
N SER A 90 -3.10 32.42 24.64
CA SER A 90 -3.75 32.12 23.40
C SER A 90 -3.68 30.62 23.10
N ALA A 91 -4.82 30.00 22.87
CA ALA A 91 -4.90 28.60 22.40
C ALA A 91 -4.62 28.47 20.88
N VAL A 92 -4.52 29.61 20.18
CA VAL A 92 -4.34 29.69 18.73
C VAL A 92 -3.14 30.57 18.41
N GLU A 93 -2.21 30.03 17.64
CA GLU A 93 -1.04 30.76 17.16
C GLU A 93 -1.13 31.02 15.67
N THR A 94 -0.76 32.22 15.23
CA THR A 94 -0.52 32.50 13.81
C THR A 94 0.89 32.04 13.45
N CYS A 95 1.03 31.34 12.35
CA CYS A 95 2.32 30.85 11.86
C CYS A 95 2.39 30.89 10.33
N TYR A 96 3.60 30.77 9.81
CA TYR A 96 3.86 30.59 8.39
C TYR A 96 4.22 29.11 8.11
N ILE A 97 3.85 28.63 6.92
CA ILE A 97 4.15 27.30 6.45
C ILE A 97 4.54 27.38 4.97
N MET A 98 5.64 26.72 4.60
CA MET A 98 5.97 26.48 3.19
C MET A 98 5.15 25.32 2.65
N ALA A 99 4.51 25.53 1.51
CA ALA A 99 3.69 24.54 0.84
C ALA A 99 4.05 24.44 -0.65
N SER A 100 4.30 23.23 -1.14
CA SER A 100 4.41 23.02 -2.58
C SER A 100 3.14 23.47 -3.28
N TRP A 101 3.26 24.09 -4.43
CA TRP A 101 2.10 24.54 -5.19
C TRP A 101 1.08 23.43 -5.51
N GLN A 102 1.57 22.16 -5.58
CA GLN A 102 0.69 21.01 -5.83
C GLN A 102 -0.18 20.62 -4.64
N ASP A 103 0.18 21.05 -3.43
CA ASP A 103 -0.53 20.68 -2.20
C ASP A 103 -1.55 21.74 -1.79
N VAL A 104 -1.47 22.93 -2.40
CA VAL A 104 -2.43 24.01 -2.17
C VAL A 104 -3.67 23.83 -3.06
N ARG A 105 -4.85 23.98 -2.48
CA ARG A 105 -6.14 23.71 -3.12
C ARG A 105 -7.13 24.86 -2.93
N PRO A 106 -8.07 25.05 -3.88
CA PRO A 106 -9.18 25.99 -3.69
C PRO A 106 -10.01 25.64 -2.46
N LEU A 107 -10.59 26.65 -1.79
CA LEU A 107 -11.51 26.44 -0.65
C LEU A 107 -12.72 25.58 -0.99
N THR A 108 -13.20 25.68 -2.22
CA THR A 108 -14.40 24.98 -2.71
C THR A 108 -14.13 23.51 -3.08
N MET A 109 -12.87 23.10 -3.12
CA MET A 109 -12.53 21.72 -3.47
C MET A 109 -12.94 20.76 -2.35
N GLN A 110 -13.71 19.74 -2.71
CA GLN A 110 -14.03 18.64 -1.79
C GLN A 110 -12.84 17.71 -1.63
N ASP A 111 -12.69 17.15 -0.43
CA ASP A 111 -11.69 16.13 -0.19
C ASP A 111 -12.08 14.84 -0.94
N THR A 112 -11.09 14.22 -1.56
CA THR A 112 -11.28 12.91 -2.19
C THR A 112 -11.04 11.82 -1.15
N ALA A 113 -11.93 10.85 -1.10
CA ALA A 113 -11.89 9.74 -0.16
C ALA A 113 -11.47 8.41 -0.82
N PHE A 114 -10.77 8.46 -1.96
CA PHE A 114 -10.41 7.25 -2.70
C PHE A 114 -9.60 6.24 -1.86
N ALA A 115 -8.79 6.73 -0.93
CA ALA A 115 -8.00 5.87 -0.05
C ALA A 115 -8.75 5.39 1.19
N GLU A 116 -9.89 6.00 1.54
CA GLU A 116 -10.71 5.60 2.69
C GLU A 116 -11.42 4.27 2.45
N ASN A 117 -11.73 3.98 1.17
CA ASN A 117 -12.38 2.74 0.73
C ASN A 117 -11.34 1.67 0.35
N ARG A 118 -10.30 1.49 1.16
CA ARG A 118 -9.36 0.37 0.97
C ARG A 118 -9.97 -0.93 1.48
N ASP A 119 -10.93 -1.46 0.71
CA ASP A 119 -11.63 -2.70 1.05
C ASP A 119 -10.75 -3.93 0.98
N LEU A 120 -9.65 -3.86 0.22
CA LEU A 120 -8.74 -4.99 0.03
C LEU A 120 -7.58 -4.93 1.02
N ARG A 121 -7.57 -5.86 1.97
CA ARG A 121 -6.54 -5.97 3.02
C ARG A 121 -5.50 -7.02 2.65
N ILE A 122 -4.69 -6.73 1.63
CA ILE A 122 -3.59 -7.61 1.21
C ILE A 122 -2.27 -7.03 1.71
N SER A 123 -1.56 -7.78 2.52
CA SER A 123 -0.19 -7.44 2.94
C SER A 123 0.81 -8.16 2.04
N TYR A 124 1.67 -7.43 1.35
CA TYR A 124 2.68 -7.98 0.45
C TYR A 124 4.06 -8.01 1.11
N VAL A 125 4.74 -9.15 0.97
CA VAL A 125 6.10 -9.36 1.46
C VAL A 125 6.98 -9.97 0.37
N ASN A 126 8.25 -9.59 0.34
CA ASN A 126 9.25 -10.25 -0.49
C ASN A 126 9.57 -11.62 0.11
N SER A 127 9.68 -12.62 -0.74
CA SER A 127 9.86 -14.02 -0.36
C SER A 127 10.63 -14.77 -1.44
N THR A 128 10.70 -16.09 -1.35
CA THR A 128 11.36 -16.97 -2.32
C THR A 128 10.47 -18.15 -2.68
N VAL A 129 10.82 -18.86 -3.76
CA VAL A 129 10.16 -20.13 -4.13
C VAL A 129 10.24 -21.12 -2.98
N ASN A 130 11.38 -21.23 -2.29
CA ASN A 130 11.51 -22.11 -1.12
C ASN A 130 10.52 -21.78 0.01
N SER A 131 10.22 -20.51 0.22
CA SER A 131 9.21 -20.11 1.20
C SER A 131 7.80 -20.57 0.80
N LEU A 132 7.46 -20.56 -0.51
CA LEU A 132 6.19 -21.11 -0.99
C LEU A 132 6.11 -22.62 -0.77
N MET A 133 7.22 -23.36 -0.99
CA MET A 133 7.31 -24.79 -0.64
C MET A 133 7.06 -25.00 0.85
N HIS A 134 7.69 -24.16 1.70
CA HIS A 134 7.48 -24.23 3.15
C HIS A 134 5.99 -24.01 3.54
N TYR A 135 5.31 -23.02 2.97
CA TYR A 135 3.87 -22.83 3.21
C TYR A 135 3.06 -24.09 2.85
N HIS A 136 3.39 -24.72 1.72
CA HIS A 136 2.66 -25.91 1.27
C HIS A 136 2.90 -27.12 2.18
N TYR A 137 4.17 -27.46 2.46
CA TYR A 137 4.50 -28.69 3.19
C TYR A 137 4.26 -28.62 4.69
N HIS A 138 4.39 -27.44 5.30
CA HIS A 138 4.26 -27.29 6.75
C HIS A 138 2.86 -26.85 7.20
N PHE A 139 2.19 -26.06 6.39
CA PHE A 139 0.88 -25.53 6.79
C PHE A 139 -0.27 -26.04 5.90
N GLY A 140 0.03 -26.56 4.75
CA GLY A 140 -0.96 -26.96 3.75
C GLY A 140 -1.57 -25.76 3.00
N ILE A 141 -1.74 -25.93 1.68
CA ILE A 141 -2.42 -24.95 0.81
C ILE A 141 -3.56 -25.68 0.09
N ASP A 142 -4.77 -25.16 0.24
CA ASP A 142 -5.90 -25.60 -0.57
C ASP A 142 -5.84 -24.91 -1.94
N PHE A 143 -5.74 -25.71 -3.00
CA PHE A 143 -5.71 -25.24 -4.38
C PHE A 143 -7.10 -25.17 -5.03
N ASN A 144 -8.13 -25.68 -4.37
CA ASN A 144 -9.46 -25.83 -4.94
C ASN A 144 -10.57 -25.18 -4.09
N PRO A 145 -10.34 -23.96 -3.54
CA PRO A 145 -11.46 -23.25 -2.95
C PRO A 145 -12.54 -22.98 -4.03
N ASP A 146 -13.78 -22.77 -3.58
CA ASP A 146 -14.97 -22.69 -4.43
C ASP A 146 -15.00 -21.54 -5.46
N TYR A 147 -14.05 -20.60 -5.37
CA TYR A 147 -13.85 -19.51 -6.32
C TYR A 147 -12.73 -19.77 -7.33
N GLN A 148 -11.97 -20.88 -7.19
CA GLN A 148 -10.87 -21.22 -8.10
C GLN A 148 -11.33 -22.08 -9.28
N ARG A 149 -10.74 -21.80 -10.44
CA ARG A 149 -10.93 -22.65 -11.63
C ARG A 149 -10.03 -23.88 -11.62
N GLY A 150 -10.29 -24.83 -12.51
CA GLY A 150 -9.45 -25.99 -12.78
C GLY A 150 -8.06 -25.63 -13.30
N ILE A 151 -7.25 -26.68 -13.55
CA ILE A 151 -5.93 -26.56 -14.16
C ILE A 151 -6.11 -26.36 -15.66
N VAL A 152 -5.48 -25.32 -16.22
CA VAL A 152 -5.56 -24.96 -17.63
C VAL A 152 -4.18 -24.86 -18.30
N TRP A 153 -3.10 -24.90 -17.52
CA TRP A 153 -1.74 -24.79 -18.05
C TRP A 153 -1.32 -26.05 -18.78
N THR A 154 -0.74 -25.84 -19.96
CA THR A 154 -0.12 -26.88 -20.78
C THR A 154 1.31 -27.17 -20.32
N ALA A 155 1.91 -28.24 -20.84
CA ALA A 155 3.35 -28.52 -20.60
C ALA A 155 4.24 -27.35 -21.04
N LYS A 156 3.88 -26.68 -22.13
CA LYS A 156 4.63 -25.51 -22.63
C LYS A 156 4.57 -24.31 -21.67
N ASP A 157 3.40 -24.07 -21.04
CA ASP A 157 3.26 -22.99 -20.06
C ASP A 157 4.12 -23.26 -18.82
N LYS A 158 4.21 -24.53 -18.40
CA LYS A 158 5.06 -24.96 -17.28
C LYS A 158 6.55 -24.77 -17.60
N GLU A 159 6.97 -25.12 -18.81
CA GLU A 159 8.36 -24.93 -19.27
C GLU A 159 8.72 -23.45 -19.33
N LEU A 160 7.85 -22.59 -19.86
CA LEU A 160 8.05 -21.14 -19.89
C LEU A 160 8.17 -20.50 -18.49
N LEU A 161 7.47 -21.05 -17.50
CA LEU A 161 7.65 -20.61 -16.12
C LEU A 161 9.05 -20.93 -15.60
N LEU A 162 9.53 -22.16 -15.82
CA LEU A 162 10.87 -22.56 -15.42
C LEU A 162 11.96 -21.80 -16.19
N ASP A 163 11.74 -21.53 -17.47
CA ASP A 163 12.60 -20.60 -18.24
C ASP A 163 12.74 -19.25 -17.56
N SER A 164 11.62 -18.70 -17.08
CA SER A 164 11.63 -17.41 -16.39
C SER A 164 12.43 -17.46 -15.10
N ILE A 165 12.33 -18.53 -14.33
CA ILE A 165 13.07 -18.73 -13.08
C ILE A 165 14.58 -18.79 -13.37
N PHE A 166 15.01 -19.66 -14.29
CA PHE A 166 16.43 -19.86 -14.59
C PHE A 166 17.07 -18.67 -15.33
N LYS A 167 16.24 -17.83 -15.97
CA LYS A 167 16.67 -16.54 -16.55
C LYS A 167 16.53 -15.36 -15.58
N ASN A 168 16.14 -15.63 -14.33
CA ASN A 168 15.92 -14.63 -13.29
C ASN A 168 14.91 -13.55 -13.69
N ALA A 169 13.85 -13.92 -14.44
CA ALA A 169 12.77 -13.04 -14.81
C ALA A 169 11.62 -13.12 -13.77
N ASP A 170 10.88 -12.02 -13.60
CA ASP A 170 9.74 -11.99 -12.70
C ASP A 170 8.67 -13.02 -13.11
N ILE A 171 8.27 -13.86 -12.16
CA ILE A 171 7.21 -14.85 -12.33
C ILE A 171 5.87 -14.40 -11.75
N GLY A 172 5.76 -13.14 -11.36
CA GLY A 172 4.57 -12.53 -10.78
C GLY A 172 4.38 -12.87 -9.30
N LYS A 173 3.38 -12.26 -8.71
CA LYS A 173 3.06 -12.41 -7.29
C LYS A 173 2.13 -13.59 -7.03
N PHE A 174 2.20 -14.12 -5.82
CA PHE A 174 1.27 -15.12 -5.28
C PHE A 174 0.43 -14.48 -4.19
N VAL A 175 -0.85 -14.83 -4.10
CA VAL A 175 -1.71 -14.33 -3.04
C VAL A 175 -2.36 -15.50 -2.31
N LEU A 176 -2.15 -15.53 -0.99
CA LEU A 176 -2.64 -16.57 -0.09
C LEU A 176 -3.64 -15.98 0.90
N VAL A 177 -4.72 -16.70 1.16
CA VAL A 177 -5.66 -16.43 2.24
C VAL A 177 -5.24 -17.27 3.43
N HIS A 178 -4.87 -16.63 4.54
CA HIS A 178 -4.56 -17.31 5.80
C HIS A 178 -5.86 -17.66 6.53
N LEU A 179 -6.08 -18.94 6.75
CA LEU A 179 -7.26 -19.46 7.43
C LEU A 179 -7.12 -19.34 8.95
N SER A 180 -8.25 -19.20 9.64
CA SER A 180 -8.25 -19.20 11.11
C SER A 180 -7.83 -20.57 11.68
N ASP A 181 -7.35 -20.57 12.93
CA ASP A 181 -6.94 -21.80 13.62
C ASP A 181 -8.07 -22.84 13.66
N ASN A 182 -9.32 -22.40 13.76
CA ASN A 182 -10.49 -23.27 13.73
C ASN A 182 -10.68 -23.96 12.37
N GLU A 183 -10.45 -23.26 11.27
CA GLU A 183 -10.52 -23.82 9.91
C GLU A 183 -9.33 -24.75 9.65
N TRP A 184 -8.14 -24.36 10.10
CA TRP A 184 -6.96 -25.21 10.03
C TRP A 184 -7.16 -26.54 10.76
N ALA A 185 -7.65 -26.50 12.01
CA ALA A 185 -7.94 -27.71 12.79
C ALA A 185 -8.96 -28.66 12.11
N LYS A 186 -9.90 -28.10 11.34
CA LYS A 186 -10.92 -28.93 10.64
C LYS A 186 -10.43 -29.48 9.31
N ARG A 187 -9.65 -28.71 8.56
CA ARG A 187 -9.31 -28.99 7.16
C ARG A 187 -7.88 -29.47 6.97
N ASN A 188 -7.04 -29.34 8.01
CA ASN A 188 -5.61 -29.59 7.97
C ASN A 188 -4.88 -28.79 6.88
N VAL A 189 -5.39 -27.60 6.55
CA VAL A 189 -4.78 -26.64 5.63
C VAL A 189 -4.81 -25.23 6.26
N GLY A 190 -3.66 -24.55 6.26
CA GLY A 190 -3.53 -23.21 6.83
C GLY A 190 -3.81 -22.10 5.84
N TYR A 191 -3.81 -22.39 4.54
CA TYR A 191 -3.95 -21.40 3.49
C TYR A 191 -4.86 -21.87 2.36
N GLU A 192 -5.51 -20.90 1.68
CA GLU A 192 -6.11 -21.08 0.36
C GLU A 192 -5.34 -20.23 -0.66
N ILE A 193 -5.15 -20.77 -1.87
CA ILE A 193 -4.56 -19.98 -2.96
C ILE A 193 -5.61 -19.04 -3.56
N LEU A 194 -5.33 -17.74 -3.59
CA LEU A 194 -6.19 -16.75 -4.22
C LEU A 194 -5.73 -16.40 -5.62
N ASP A 195 -4.42 -16.14 -5.79
CA ASP A 195 -3.79 -15.92 -7.11
C ASP A 195 -2.47 -16.66 -7.21
N GLY A 196 -2.12 -17.06 -8.43
CA GLY A 196 -0.89 -17.81 -8.72
C GLY A 196 -1.04 -19.33 -8.66
N LYS A 197 -2.28 -19.90 -8.62
CA LYS A 197 -2.54 -21.33 -8.54
C LYS A 197 -1.75 -22.16 -9.57
N GLN A 198 -1.83 -21.81 -10.86
CA GLN A 198 -1.18 -22.55 -11.93
C GLN A 198 0.35 -22.54 -11.79
N ARG A 199 0.89 -21.38 -11.45
CA ARG A 199 2.33 -21.18 -11.21
C ARG A 199 2.80 -21.99 -10.00
N LEU A 200 2.12 -21.89 -8.88
CA LEU A 200 2.50 -22.61 -7.65
C LEU A 200 2.42 -24.13 -7.83
N LEU A 201 1.37 -24.62 -8.49
CA LEU A 201 1.27 -26.06 -8.80
C LEU A 201 2.42 -26.53 -9.70
N THR A 202 2.81 -25.72 -10.71
CA THR A 202 3.94 -26.05 -11.57
C THR A 202 5.26 -26.11 -10.78
N LEU A 203 5.49 -25.15 -9.87
CA LEU A 203 6.69 -25.16 -9.02
C LEU A 203 6.73 -26.40 -8.13
N LEU A 204 5.61 -26.78 -7.51
CA LEU A 204 5.50 -27.98 -6.69
C LEU A 204 5.72 -29.25 -7.50
N GLU A 205 5.05 -29.38 -8.65
CA GLU A 205 5.21 -30.55 -9.52
C GLU A 205 6.65 -30.74 -10.01
N PHE A 206 7.35 -29.65 -10.33
CA PHE A 206 8.75 -29.72 -10.70
C PHE A 206 9.63 -30.11 -9.50
N TYR A 207 9.46 -29.46 -8.35
CA TYR A 207 10.17 -29.78 -7.12
C TYR A 207 10.01 -31.24 -6.70
N GLU A 208 8.82 -31.81 -6.92
CA GLU A 208 8.47 -33.22 -6.64
C GLU A 208 8.88 -34.19 -7.74
N ASN A 209 9.63 -33.75 -8.75
CA ASN A 209 10.07 -34.58 -9.88
C ASN A 209 8.91 -35.18 -10.70
N ARG A 210 7.78 -34.47 -10.86
CA ARG A 210 6.62 -34.97 -11.62
C ARG A 210 6.73 -34.69 -13.12
N PHE A 211 7.56 -33.75 -13.53
CA PHE A 211 7.90 -33.49 -14.93
C PHE A 211 9.33 -32.94 -15.07
N PRO A 212 10.00 -33.23 -16.19
CA PRO A 212 11.34 -32.72 -16.45
C PRO A 212 11.31 -31.34 -17.13
N TYR A 213 12.36 -30.54 -16.90
CA TYR A 213 12.67 -29.32 -17.63
C TYR A 213 13.92 -29.57 -18.49
N HIS A 214 13.81 -29.42 -19.82
CA HIS A 214 14.85 -29.81 -20.77
C HIS A 214 15.40 -31.24 -20.54
N GLY A 215 14.54 -32.16 -20.19
CA GLY A 215 14.89 -33.55 -19.92
C GLY A 215 15.50 -33.85 -18.54
N MET A 216 15.69 -32.83 -17.68
CA MET A 216 16.23 -32.94 -16.33
C MET A 216 15.14 -32.75 -15.27
N PHE A 217 15.04 -33.68 -14.34
CA PHE A 217 14.20 -33.50 -13.15
C PHE A 217 14.86 -32.62 -12.12
N TYR A 218 14.12 -32.09 -11.18
CA TYR A 218 14.67 -31.23 -10.12
C TYR A 218 15.85 -31.90 -9.37
N ASN A 219 15.75 -33.20 -9.09
CA ASN A 219 16.80 -33.96 -8.42
C ASN A 219 18.07 -34.17 -9.28
N ASP A 220 17.95 -34.02 -10.60
CA ASP A 220 19.08 -34.11 -11.51
C ASP A 220 19.85 -32.80 -11.63
N LEU A 221 19.27 -31.68 -11.17
CA LEU A 221 19.88 -30.37 -11.27
C LEU A 221 21.16 -30.27 -10.42
N SER A 222 22.11 -29.48 -10.92
CA SER A 222 23.25 -29.06 -10.13
C SER A 222 22.87 -28.33 -8.85
N MET A 223 23.75 -28.28 -7.85
CA MET A 223 23.51 -27.51 -6.63
C MET A 223 23.27 -26.02 -6.94
N SER A 224 23.95 -25.47 -7.92
CA SER A 224 23.77 -24.09 -8.35
C SER A 224 22.37 -23.85 -8.91
N ASP A 225 21.88 -24.75 -9.76
CA ASP A 225 20.57 -24.62 -10.38
C ASP A 225 19.43 -24.83 -9.36
N ARG A 226 19.58 -25.79 -8.45
CA ARG A 226 18.64 -25.96 -7.33
C ARG A 226 18.59 -24.72 -6.46
N ARG A 227 19.75 -24.10 -6.21
CA ARG A 227 19.82 -22.85 -5.46
C ARG A 227 19.12 -21.73 -6.21
N ALA A 228 19.38 -21.57 -7.52
CA ALA A 228 18.72 -20.57 -8.36
C ALA A 228 17.19 -20.73 -8.35
N PHE A 229 16.68 -21.96 -8.41
CA PHE A 229 15.25 -22.25 -8.29
C PHE A 229 14.72 -21.90 -6.90
N ASN A 230 15.34 -22.39 -5.83
CA ASN A 230 14.85 -22.24 -4.46
C ASN A 230 14.89 -20.80 -3.96
N GLU A 231 15.94 -20.06 -4.30
CA GLU A 231 16.16 -18.67 -3.89
C GLU A 231 15.53 -17.65 -4.84
N HIS A 232 14.90 -18.11 -5.94
CA HIS A 232 14.24 -17.21 -6.89
C HIS A 232 13.25 -16.30 -6.15
N PRO A 233 13.40 -14.95 -6.29
CA PRO A 233 12.57 -14.00 -5.55
C PRO A 233 11.13 -14.00 -6.05
N VAL A 234 10.20 -13.93 -5.13
CA VAL A 234 8.76 -13.81 -5.40
C VAL A 234 8.14 -12.82 -4.44
N VAL A 235 6.98 -12.28 -4.80
CA VAL A 235 6.16 -11.46 -3.91
C VAL A 235 4.98 -12.30 -3.44
N VAL A 236 4.78 -12.38 -2.12
CA VAL A 236 3.66 -13.09 -1.52
C VAL A 236 2.73 -12.10 -0.84
N GLY A 237 1.49 -12.01 -1.34
CA GLY A 237 0.40 -11.30 -0.70
C GLY A 237 -0.31 -12.23 0.28
N GLN A 238 -0.63 -11.72 1.46
CA GLN A 238 -1.40 -12.45 2.47
C GLN A 238 -2.64 -11.66 2.86
N ILE A 239 -3.76 -12.37 2.94
CA ILE A 239 -5.02 -11.90 3.49
C ILE A 239 -5.26 -12.68 4.78
N ARG A 240 -5.51 -11.97 5.89
CA ARG A 240 -5.79 -12.59 7.18
C ARG A 240 -7.25 -12.44 7.55
N ASP A 241 -7.78 -13.43 8.26
CA ASP A 241 -9.13 -13.41 8.81
C ASP A 241 -9.17 -12.59 10.11
N ASP A 242 -9.15 -11.27 9.94
CA ASP A 242 -9.29 -10.29 11.04
C ASP A 242 -10.72 -9.74 11.13
N PHE A 243 -11.71 -10.46 10.56
CA PHE A 243 -13.08 -10.01 10.44
C PHE A 243 -13.96 -10.54 11.58
N ALA A 244 -14.95 -9.72 11.98
CA ALA A 244 -15.91 -10.09 13.00
C ALA A 244 -16.86 -11.24 12.56
N SER A 245 -17.07 -11.41 11.24
CA SER A 245 -17.90 -12.48 10.70
C SER A 245 -17.25 -13.19 9.52
N LYS A 246 -17.51 -14.50 9.41
CA LYS A 246 -17.06 -15.34 8.28
C LYS A 246 -17.64 -14.88 6.93
N ALA A 247 -18.87 -14.34 6.95
CA ALA A 247 -19.52 -13.84 5.75
C ALA A 247 -18.79 -12.61 5.21
N GLU A 248 -18.45 -11.66 6.06
CA GLU A 248 -17.68 -10.48 5.68
C GLU A 248 -16.27 -10.84 5.18
N PHE A 249 -15.60 -11.76 5.84
CA PHE A 249 -14.34 -12.28 5.36
C PHE A 249 -14.45 -12.90 3.96
N LYS A 250 -15.46 -13.76 3.73
CA LYS A 250 -15.70 -14.38 2.43
C LYS A 250 -15.98 -13.33 1.34
N LYS A 251 -16.82 -12.33 1.63
CA LYS A 251 -17.06 -11.21 0.71
C LYS A 251 -15.75 -10.50 0.31
N MET A 252 -14.91 -10.18 1.28
CA MET A 252 -13.63 -9.53 1.03
C MET A 252 -12.71 -10.41 0.18
N VAL A 253 -12.61 -11.72 0.46
CA VAL A 253 -11.82 -12.67 -0.34
C VAL A 253 -12.32 -12.70 -1.80
N LEU A 254 -13.64 -12.77 -2.04
CA LEU A 254 -14.21 -12.76 -3.39
C LEU A 254 -13.96 -11.43 -4.12
N ARG A 255 -14.07 -10.29 -3.42
CA ARG A 255 -13.72 -8.97 -4.00
C ARG A 255 -12.25 -8.92 -4.41
N CYS A 256 -11.33 -9.40 -3.55
CA CYS A 256 -9.91 -9.50 -3.88
C CYS A 256 -9.67 -10.39 -5.10
N PHE A 257 -10.32 -11.56 -5.17
CA PHE A 257 -10.20 -12.47 -6.31
C PHE A 257 -10.62 -11.78 -7.62
N LEU A 258 -11.78 -11.13 -7.63
CA LEU A 258 -12.28 -10.42 -8.81
C LEU A 258 -11.34 -9.27 -9.23
N MET A 259 -10.85 -8.48 -8.29
CA MET A 259 -9.93 -7.37 -8.58
C MET A 259 -8.60 -7.85 -9.16
N LEU A 260 -8.02 -8.93 -8.60
CA LEU A 260 -6.75 -9.48 -9.07
C LEU A 260 -6.87 -10.08 -10.49
N ASN A 261 -8.03 -10.61 -10.84
CA ASN A 261 -8.27 -11.28 -12.12
C ASN A 261 -8.86 -10.37 -13.21
N ARG A 262 -9.37 -9.18 -12.88
CA ARG A 262 -9.84 -8.19 -13.87
C ARG A 262 -8.73 -7.48 -14.64
N GLY A 263 -7.52 -7.39 -14.09
CA GLY A 263 -6.38 -6.63 -14.64
C GLY A 263 -5.32 -7.45 -15.37
N GLY A 264 -5.47 -8.80 -15.51
CA GLY A 264 -4.46 -9.69 -16.06
C GLY A 264 -4.88 -10.39 -17.37
N ARG A 265 -4.16 -11.46 -17.76
CA ARG A 265 -4.60 -12.38 -18.83
C ARG A 265 -6.01 -12.84 -18.51
N ALA A 266 -6.92 -12.58 -19.44
CA ALA A 266 -8.34 -12.78 -19.24
C ALA A 266 -8.63 -14.18 -18.68
N MET A 267 -9.07 -14.20 -17.42
CA MET A 267 -9.77 -15.35 -16.88
C MET A 267 -11.07 -15.47 -17.66
N ASP A 268 -11.53 -16.70 -17.87
CA ASP A 268 -12.80 -16.98 -18.54
C ASP A 268 -13.91 -16.10 -17.93
N LYS A 269 -14.60 -15.35 -18.78
CA LYS A 269 -15.65 -14.42 -18.36
C LYS A 269 -16.77 -15.13 -17.59
N GLU A 270 -17.15 -16.33 -18.01
CA GLU A 270 -18.18 -17.13 -17.35
C GLU A 270 -17.79 -17.46 -15.90
N HIS A 271 -16.51 -17.75 -15.66
CA HIS A 271 -16.03 -18.02 -14.30
C HIS A 271 -16.05 -16.76 -13.42
N LEU A 272 -15.64 -15.61 -13.97
CA LEU A 272 -15.70 -14.35 -13.24
C LEU A 272 -17.14 -13.95 -12.91
N ASP A 273 -18.06 -14.09 -13.86
CA ASP A 273 -19.49 -13.82 -13.68
C ASP A 273 -20.11 -14.74 -12.60
N ALA A 274 -19.69 -16.01 -12.53
CA ALA A 274 -20.14 -16.94 -11.48
C ALA A 274 -19.63 -16.52 -10.09
N VAL A 275 -18.40 -16.05 -9.98
CA VAL A 275 -17.86 -15.53 -8.69
C VAL A 275 -18.54 -14.21 -8.30
N GLU A 276 -18.82 -13.33 -9.27
CA GLU A 276 -19.55 -12.09 -9.04
C GLU A 276 -20.98 -12.35 -8.56
N HIS A 277 -21.66 -13.34 -9.14
CA HIS A 277 -22.98 -13.77 -8.68
C HIS A 277 -22.93 -14.28 -7.22
N LYS A 278 -21.93 -15.10 -6.85
CA LYS A 278 -21.77 -15.53 -5.45
C LYS A 278 -21.57 -14.34 -4.49
N LEU A 279 -20.79 -13.35 -4.89
CA LEU A 279 -20.58 -12.16 -4.09
C LEU A 279 -21.89 -11.41 -3.88
N LYS A 280 -22.67 -11.15 -4.94
CA LYS A 280 -23.98 -10.49 -4.86
C LYS A 280 -24.94 -11.23 -3.94
N THR A 281 -25.04 -12.55 -4.05
CA THR A 281 -25.89 -13.38 -3.17
C THR A 281 -25.52 -13.23 -1.70
N LEU A 282 -24.22 -13.12 -1.39
CA LEU A 282 -23.76 -12.89 -0.01
C LEU A 282 -24.02 -11.44 0.46
N GLU A 283 -24.04 -10.48 -0.45
CA GLU A 283 -24.35 -9.09 -0.14
C GLU A 283 -25.85 -8.88 0.15
N GLU A 284 -26.69 -9.53 -0.64
CA GLU A 284 -28.17 -9.47 -0.51
C GLU A 284 -28.72 -10.28 0.68
N GLY A 285 -28.03 -11.33 1.11
CA GLY A 285 -28.45 -12.19 2.24
C GLY A 285 -28.10 -11.67 3.63
N CYS A 286 -27.63 -10.46 3.74
CA CYS A 286 -27.25 -9.78 5.01
C CYS A 286 -28.25 -8.66 5.42
N GLU A 287 -29.49 -8.61 4.84
CA GLU A 287 -30.56 -7.75 5.33
C GLU A 287 -31.36 -8.42 6.46
#